data_a9132de812ee65416e1df32b8f259790
#
_entry.id   a9132de812ee65416e1df32b8f259790
#
_cell.length_a   1.000
_cell.length_b   1.000
_cell.length_c   1.000
_cell.angle_alpha   90.00
_cell.angle_beta   90.00
_cell.angle_gamma   90.00
#
_symmetry.space_group_name_H-M   'P 1'
#
loop_
_entity.id
_entity.type
_entity.pdbx_description
1 polymer ?
#
loop_
_entity_poly.entity_id
_entity_poly.type
_entity_poly.pdbx_seq_one_letter_code
_entity_poly.pdbx_strand_id
1 'polypeptide(L)'
;MNLLNRLSLPRAMLGILHGSKAFGGPFRVSLSLTNRCNIRCIHCYYYSPYLEYPTFNKQRLAKQMMQKLPDDDYFKSYQKTDADIDRMRGFIDEALKLGTMRFQFTGNGEVFLYENILELMGRAKNAGSHCLAFTNGTLLVPDTIDELIKMRFDELRISILAGTKEMYLRTHSGTGENAFSKLKNSLLYISEKKAEFKENKPRLTLVYVVMKENYDGILDFAKFAAFVNADRVIFNPIDEVGDVGLANLLLSEEQIDYVRKQFVKVRQYLETKNIVNNINFFLRVFRGQLDTKSLYSIIPCYYGWLSTIVEPDGNVYPCCRCYKPLGNIYESSFRDIWHGNLYTQFRKNALKINKTKATISGCDCNSCNHYNVNIRVYNFFHPIKGREALHKSEIHSVTGV
;
A
#
# COMPACT_ATOMS: atom_id res chain seq x y z
N MET A 1 -24.97 3.55 2.18
CA MET A 1 -24.09 2.36 2.18
C MET A 1 -24.96 1.14 1.96
N ASN A 2 -24.80 0.45 0.83
CA ASN A 2 -25.64 -0.67 0.42
C ASN A 2 -25.55 -1.82 1.45
N LEU A 3 -26.64 -2.55 1.70
CA LEU A 3 -26.71 -3.66 2.68
C LEU A 3 -25.61 -4.72 2.43
N LEU A 4 -25.32 -5.01 1.17
CA LEU A 4 -24.24 -5.92 0.76
C LEU A 4 -22.86 -5.48 1.26
N ASN A 5 -22.62 -4.17 1.32
CA ASN A 5 -21.36 -3.61 1.80
C ASN A 5 -21.16 -3.78 3.31
N ARG A 6 -22.26 -3.77 4.10
CA ARG A 6 -22.20 -4.03 5.55
C ARG A 6 -21.87 -5.48 5.89
N LEU A 7 -22.12 -6.41 4.96
CA LEU A 7 -21.94 -7.84 5.18
C LEU A 7 -20.59 -8.38 4.68
N SER A 8 -19.74 -7.58 4.03
CA SER A 8 -18.49 -8.08 3.45
C SER A 8 -17.50 -8.59 4.49
N LEU A 9 -17.34 -7.88 5.61
CA LEU A 9 -16.47 -8.34 6.70
C LEU A 9 -17.01 -9.59 7.41
N PRO A 10 -18.30 -9.66 7.83
CA PRO A 10 -18.90 -10.89 8.33
C PRO A 10 -18.75 -12.08 7.38
N ARG A 11 -18.97 -11.91 6.07
CA ARG A 11 -18.78 -12.98 5.07
C ARG A 11 -17.33 -13.44 4.96
N ALA A 12 -16.36 -12.53 5.07
CA ALA A 12 -14.96 -12.90 5.12
C ALA A 12 -14.64 -13.72 6.37
N MET A 13 -15.17 -13.34 7.55
CA MET A 13 -15.02 -14.09 8.80
C MET A 13 -15.62 -15.49 8.72
N LEU A 14 -16.82 -15.62 8.15
CA LEU A 14 -17.43 -16.94 7.88
C LEU A 14 -16.57 -17.80 6.95
N GLY A 15 -15.97 -17.17 5.93
CA GLY A 15 -15.05 -17.87 5.02
C GLY A 15 -13.79 -18.38 5.72
N ILE A 16 -13.24 -17.60 6.63
CA ILE A 16 -12.10 -18.00 7.47
C ILE A 16 -12.47 -19.19 8.36
N LEU A 17 -13.63 -19.16 9.00
CA LEU A 17 -14.12 -20.27 9.83
C LEU A 17 -14.34 -21.54 9.01
N HIS A 18 -14.85 -21.43 7.79
CA HIS A 18 -14.99 -22.56 6.87
C HIS A 18 -13.64 -23.15 6.42
N GLY A 19 -12.57 -22.32 6.39
CA GLY A 19 -11.20 -22.75 6.12
C GLY A 19 -10.73 -22.70 4.66
N SER A 20 -11.63 -22.48 3.68
CA SER A 20 -11.22 -22.44 2.26
C SER A 20 -12.14 -21.64 1.35
N LYS A 21 -13.45 -21.59 1.61
CA LYS A 21 -14.41 -20.86 0.79
C LYS A 21 -14.41 -19.37 1.12
N ALA A 22 -14.77 -18.54 0.14
CA ALA A 22 -15.20 -17.17 0.35
C ALA A 22 -16.72 -17.09 0.13
N PHE A 23 -17.43 -16.44 1.06
CA PHE A 23 -18.89 -16.25 0.97
C PHE A 23 -19.27 -14.89 0.39
N GLY A 24 -18.29 -14.10 -0.02
CA GLY A 24 -18.40 -12.81 -0.68
C GLY A 24 -17.10 -12.44 -1.35
N GLY A 25 -17.02 -11.25 -1.93
CA GLY A 25 -15.78 -10.71 -2.50
C GLY A 25 -14.76 -10.30 -1.43
N PRO A 26 -13.57 -9.87 -1.86
CA PRO A 26 -12.59 -9.31 -0.95
C PRO A 26 -13.13 -8.04 -0.30
N PHE A 27 -12.77 -7.80 0.97
CA PHE A 27 -13.10 -6.56 1.64
C PHE A 27 -12.43 -5.35 0.96
N ARG A 28 -11.22 -5.55 0.42
CA ARG A 28 -10.44 -4.54 -0.29
C ARG A 28 -9.87 -5.11 -1.60
N VAL A 29 -9.93 -4.27 -2.62
CA VAL A 29 -9.23 -4.47 -3.89
C VAL A 29 -8.18 -3.39 -4.05
N SER A 30 -6.97 -3.78 -4.43
CA SER A 30 -5.91 -2.86 -4.87
C SER A 30 -5.78 -2.96 -6.39
N LEU A 31 -5.89 -1.82 -7.07
CA LEU A 31 -5.80 -1.70 -8.53
C LEU A 31 -4.50 -1.00 -8.90
N SER A 32 -3.66 -1.71 -9.61
CA SER A 32 -2.53 -1.15 -10.35
C SER A 32 -2.98 -0.98 -11.81
N LEU A 33 -3.18 0.26 -12.24
CA LEU A 33 -3.74 0.55 -13.56
C LEU A 33 -2.68 0.86 -14.62
N THR A 34 -1.50 1.27 -14.17
CA THR A 34 -0.36 1.58 -15.02
C THR A 34 0.94 1.23 -14.33
N ASN A 35 1.89 0.77 -15.13
CA ASN A 35 3.28 0.63 -14.68
C ASN A 35 4.12 1.86 -15.05
N ARG A 36 3.55 2.88 -15.72
CA ARG A 36 4.28 4.10 -16.07
C ARG A 36 4.44 5.01 -14.85
N CYS A 37 5.62 5.59 -14.69
CA CYS A 37 5.87 6.62 -13.68
C CYS A 37 6.70 7.76 -14.28
N ASN A 38 6.38 8.98 -13.89
CA ASN A 38 7.03 10.19 -14.40
C ASN A 38 8.20 10.68 -13.52
N ILE A 39 8.47 9.99 -12.41
CA ILE A 39 9.61 10.29 -11.52
C ILE A 39 10.36 9.00 -11.16
N ARG A 40 11.57 9.14 -10.60
CA ARG A 40 12.43 8.02 -10.22
C ARG A 40 12.86 8.19 -8.75
N CYS A 41 11.94 7.88 -7.83
CA CYS A 41 12.25 7.94 -6.40
C CYS A 41 13.36 6.96 -6.06
N ILE A 42 14.36 7.41 -5.27
CA ILE A 42 15.54 6.61 -4.95
C ILE A 42 15.21 5.31 -4.19
N HIS A 43 14.09 5.24 -3.47
CA HIS A 43 13.62 4.07 -2.72
C HIS A 43 12.66 3.17 -3.50
N CYS A 44 12.35 3.52 -4.76
CA CYS A 44 11.32 2.81 -5.54
C CYS A 44 11.80 1.44 -6.01
N TYR A 45 11.05 0.39 -5.75
CA TYR A 45 11.36 -0.97 -6.19
C TYR A 45 11.29 -1.18 -7.71
N TYR A 46 10.74 -0.22 -8.45
CA TYR A 46 10.51 -0.32 -9.90
C TYR A 46 11.35 0.65 -10.71
N TYR A 47 11.69 1.82 -10.12
CA TYR A 47 12.28 2.94 -10.87
C TYR A 47 13.48 3.59 -10.21
N SER A 48 13.95 3.07 -9.06
CA SER A 48 15.11 3.64 -8.40
C SER A 48 16.35 3.60 -9.31
N PRO A 49 17.12 4.68 -9.36
CA PRO A 49 18.41 4.70 -10.06
C PRO A 49 19.45 3.77 -9.42
N TYR A 50 19.20 3.26 -8.20
CA TYR A 50 20.08 2.33 -7.50
C TYR A 50 19.78 0.86 -7.78
N LEU A 51 18.74 0.58 -8.54
CA LEU A 51 18.42 -0.81 -8.90
C LEU A 51 19.41 -1.32 -9.95
N GLU A 52 20.08 -2.42 -9.66
CA GLU A 52 20.89 -3.14 -10.65
C GLU A 52 20.00 -3.71 -11.77
N TYR A 53 18.75 -4.03 -11.45
CA TYR A 53 17.73 -4.55 -12.37
C TYR A 53 16.36 -3.92 -12.12
N PRO A 54 15.67 -3.49 -13.16
CA PRO A 54 14.43 -2.74 -13.03
C PRO A 54 13.21 -3.60 -12.74
N THR A 55 13.14 -4.44 -11.73
CA THR A 55 11.88 -4.86 -11.11
C THR A 55 12.05 -5.88 -9.99
N PHE A 56 11.55 -5.54 -8.85
CA PHE A 56 11.44 -6.32 -7.64
C PHE A 56 10.76 -7.71 -7.82
N ASN A 57 9.59 -7.76 -8.46
CA ASN A 57 8.86 -9.02 -8.63
C ASN A 57 9.59 -10.02 -9.51
N LYS A 58 10.38 -9.54 -10.47
CA LYS A 58 11.06 -10.37 -11.45
C LYS A 58 12.37 -10.96 -10.96
N GLN A 59 13.15 -10.23 -10.16
CA GLN A 59 14.34 -10.79 -9.53
C GLN A 59 13.98 -11.94 -8.59
N ARG A 60 12.87 -11.81 -7.85
CA ARG A 60 12.35 -12.91 -7.04
C ARG A 60 11.87 -14.08 -7.88
N LEU A 61 11.10 -13.82 -8.94
CA LEU A 61 10.67 -14.85 -9.88
C LEU A 61 11.88 -15.57 -10.50
N ALA A 62 12.89 -14.84 -10.96
CA ALA A 62 14.08 -15.41 -11.59
C ALA A 62 14.92 -16.21 -10.59
N LYS A 63 15.19 -15.69 -9.39
CA LYS A 63 15.94 -16.43 -8.33
C LYS A 63 15.20 -17.69 -7.88
N GLN A 64 13.88 -17.64 -7.74
CA GLN A 64 13.12 -18.78 -7.23
C GLN A 64 12.75 -19.82 -8.27
N MET A 65 12.68 -19.45 -9.55
CA MET A 65 12.36 -20.37 -10.63
C MET A 65 13.60 -20.88 -11.38
N MET A 66 14.82 -20.47 -10.99
CA MET A 66 16.07 -20.75 -11.70
C MET A 66 15.99 -20.46 -13.22
N GLN A 67 15.15 -19.53 -13.59
CA GLN A 67 14.96 -19.13 -14.98
C GLN A 67 15.91 -17.97 -15.32
N LYS A 68 16.31 -17.92 -16.59
CA LYS A 68 17.05 -16.79 -17.14
C LYS A 68 16.26 -15.50 -16.93
N LEU A 69 16.93 -14.45 -16.43
CA LEU A 69 16.28 -13.15 -16.30
C LEU A 69 15.70 -12.73 -17.65
N PRO A 70 14.48 -12.19 -17.69
CA PRO A 70 13.94 -11.59 -18.91
C PRO A 70 14.89 -10.51 -19.42
N ASP A 71 14.94 -10.32 -20.74
CA ASP A 71 15.76 -9.32 -21.38
C ASP A 71 15.29 -7.89 -21.12
N ASP A 72 16.10 -6.91 -21.50
CA ASP A 72 15.80 -5.48 -21.34
C ASP A 72 14.53 -5.05 -22.07
N ASP A 73 14.17 -5.68 -23.17
CA ASP A 73 12.99 -5.32 -23.96
C ASP A 73 11.70 -5.72 -23.26
N TYR A 74 11.71 -6.84 -22.55
CA TYR A 74 10.61 -7.22 -21.69
C TYR A 74 10.42 -6.21 -20.53
N PHE A 75 11.51 -5.73 -19.90
CA PHE A 75 11.43 -4.72 -18.85
C PHE A 75 10.91 -3.39 -19.36
N LYS A 76 11.37 -2.94 -20.51
CA LYS A 76 10.89 -1.72 -21.16
C LYS A 76 9.40 -1.81 -21.51
N SER A 77 8.96 -2.97 -22.00
CA SER A 77 7.55 -3.25 -22.30
C SER A 77 6.70 -3.23 -21.02
N TYR A 78 7.16 -3.92 -19.96
CA TYR A 78 6.45 -3.96 -18.67
C TYR A 78 6.27 -2.57 -18.07
N GLN A 79 7.29 -1.71 -18.13
CA GLN A 79 7.23 -0.34 -17.61
C GLN A 79 6.23 0.56 -18.36
N LYS A 80 5.81 0.18 -19.57
CA LYS A 80 4.85 0.92 -20.39
C LYS A 80 3.45 0.33 -20.35
N THR A 81 3.22 -0.74 -19.61
CA THR A 81 1.92 -1.44 -19.59
C THR A 81 0.87 -0.62 -18.88
N ASP A 82 -0.22 -0.37 -19.56
CA ASP A 82 -1.47 0.18 -19.03
C ASP A 82 -2.56 -0.90 -19.05
N ALA A 83 -3.45 -0.85 -18.08
CA ALA A 83 -4.59 -1.75 -18.01
C ALA A 83 -5.62 -1.42 -19.12
N ASP A 84 -6.28 -2.45 -19.65
CA ASP A 84 -7.42 -2.28 -20.52
C ASP A 84 -8.61 -1.70 -19.75
N ILE A 85 -9.18 -0.60 -20.25
CA ILE A 85 -10.22 0.15 -19.54
C ILE A 85 -11.53 -0.64 -19.41
N ASP A 86 -11.94 -1.38 -20.45
CA ASP A 86 -13.21 -2.09 -20.44
C ASP A 86 -13.13 -3.32 -19.50
N ARG A 87 -11.98 -3.97 -19.47
CA ARG A 87 -11.70 -5.04 -18.51
C ARG A 87 -11.71 -4.52 -17.06
N MET A 88 -11.13 -3.33 -16.82
CA MET A 88 -11.14 -2.74 -15.48
C MET A 88 -12.55 -2.27 -15.06
N ARG A 89 -13.35 -1.73 -15.99
CA ARG A 89 -14.78 -1.43 -15.74
C ARG A 89 -15.53 -2.69 -15.32
N GLY A 90 -15.40 -3.76 -16.09
CA GLY A 90 -16.03 -5.06 -15.80
C GLY A 90 -15.58 -5.63 -14.46
N PHE A 91 -14.28 -5.60 -14.19
CA PHE A 91 -13.72 -6.06 -12.92
C PHE A 91 -14.27 -5.29 -11.71
N ILE A 92 -14.32 -3.95 -11.77
CA ILE A 92 -14.87 -3.11 -10.68
C ILE A 92 -16.33 -3.50 -10.42
N ASP A 93 -17.14 -3.66 -11.48
CA ASP A 93 -18.54 -4.05 -11.36
C ASP A 93 -18.71 -5.44 -10.73
N GLU A 94 -17.91 -6.40 -11.12
CA GLU A 94 -17.94 -7.74 -10.52
C GLU A 94 -17.52 -7.71 -9.04
N ALA A 95 -16.47 -6.97 -8.71
CA ALA A 95 -16.02 -6.81 -7.34
C ALA A 95 -17.09 -6.15 -6.46
N LEU A 96 -17.78 -5.13 -6.98
CA LEU A 96 -18.92 -4.48 -6.32
C LEU A 96 -20.10 -5.44 -6.10
N LYS A 97 -20.47 -6.23 -7.12
CA LYS A 97 -21.52 -7.26 -7.02
C LYS A 97 -21.19 -8.33 -5.98
N LEU A 98 -19.90 -8.66 -5.82
CA LEU A 98 -19.42 -9.57 -4.78
C LEU A 98 -19.36 -8.93 -3.39
N GLY A 99 -19.56 -7.61 -3.27
CA GLY A 99 -19.62 -6.87 -2.01
C GLY A 99 -18.29 -6.26 -1.57
N THR A 100 -17.38 -5.96 -2.49
CA THR A 100 -16.16 -5.20 -2.19
C THR A 100 -16.50 -3.82 -1.64
N MET A 101 -15.89 -3.46 -0.50
CA MET A 101 -16.16 -2.19 0.19
C MET A 101 -15.09 -1.13 -0.04
N ARG A 102 -13.88 -1.52 -0.41
CA ARG A 102 -12.74 -0.61 -0.52
C ARG A 102 -11.98 -0.82 -1.81
N PHE A 103 -11.74 0.28 -2.51
CA PHE A 103 -10.85 0.31 -3.67
C PHE A 103 -9.64 1.17 -3.35
N GLN A 104 -8.48 0.61 -3.62
CA GLN A 104 -7.20 1.29 -3.47
C GLN A 104 -6.57 1.40 -4.85
N PHE A 105 -6.51 2.61 -5.37
CA PHE A 105 -5.83 2.93 -6.63
C PHE A 105 -4.35 3.16 -6.30
N THR A 106 -3.53 2.23 -6.74
CA THR A 106 -2.10 2.19 -6.41
C THR A 106 -1.38 1.41 -7.50
N GLY A 107 -0.13 1.15 -7.34
CA GLY A 107 0.57 0.22 -8.21
C GLY A 107 2.04 0.51 -8.36
N ASN A 108 2.56 -0.01 -9.46
CA ASN A 108 3.97 0.02 -9.78
C ASN A 108 4.40 1.36 -10.40
N GLY A 109 3.42 2.16 -10.85
CA GLY A 109 3.61 3.48 -11.47
C GLY A 109 2.85 4.61 -10.76
N GLU A 110 2.76 5.75 -11.45
CA GLU A 110 1.97 6.90 -11.01
C GLU A 110 0.53 6.78 -11.51
N VAL A 111 -0.40 6.67 -10.58
CA VAL A 111 -1.81 6.36 -10.87
C VAL A 111 -2.49 7.42 -11.77
N PHE A 112 -2.12 8.69 -11.64
CA PHE A 112 -2.67 9.78 -12.45
C PHE A 112 -2.05 9.89 -13.86
N LEU A 113 -1.12 9.00 -14.24
CA LEU A 113 -0.73 8.80 -15.64
C LEU A 113 -1.71 7.93 -16.41
N TYR A 114 -2.60 7.22 -15.72
CA TYR A 114 -3.64 6.44 -16.37
C TYR A 114 -4.79 7.35 -16.80
N GLU A 115 -5.04 7.45 -18.10
CA GLU A 115 -5.95 8.45 -18.72
C GLU A 115 -7.35 8.43 -18.11
N ASN A 116 -7.92 7.25 -17.90
CA ASN A 116 -9.28 7.08 -17.41
C ASN A 116 -9.39 6.91 -15.89
N ILE A 117 -8.41 7.39 -15.12
CA ILE A 117 -8.35 7.15 -13.66
C ILE A 117 -9.57 7.71 -12.94
N LEU A 118 -9.99 8.95 -13.27
CA LEU A 118 -11.12 9.62 -12.61
C LEU A 118 -12.45 8.90 -12.88
N GLU A 119 -12.63 8.33 -14.05
CA GLU A 119 -13.81 7.52 -14.37
C GLU A 119 -13.89 6.29 -13.49
N LEU A 120 -12.79 5.50 -13.38
CA LEU A 120 -12.76 4.30 -12.56
C LEU A 120 -12.91 4.62 -11.06
N MET A 121 -12.33 5.72 -10.60
CA MET A 121 -12.52 6.24 -9.25
C MET A 121 -13.99 6.61 -8.99
N GLY A 122 -14.60 7.36 -9.92
CA GLY A 122 -16.02 7.73 -9.87
C GLY A 122 -16.94 6.51 -9.86
N ARG A 123 -16.65 5.51 -10.69
CA ARG A 123 -17.41 4.25 -10.74
C ARG A 123 -17.47 3.54 -9.38
N ALA A 124 -16.33 3.40 -8.71
CA ALA A 124 -16.27 2.81 -7.38
C ALA A 124 -16.92 3.70 -6.31
N LYS A 125 -16.74 5.03 -6.37
CA LYS A 125 -17.33 5.99 -5.43
C LYS A 125 -18.85 6.04 -5.52
N ASN A 126 -19.41 6.10 -6.74
CA ASN A 126 -20.85 6.17 -6.96
C ASN A 126 -21.59 4.92 -6.47
N ALA A 127 -20.88 3.78 -6.42
CA ALA A 127 -21.39 2.56 -5.79
C ALA A 127 -21.28 2.57 -4.24
N GLY A 128 -20.82 3.65 -3.63
CA GLY A 128 -20.72 3.82 -2.18
C GLY A 128 -19.47 3.17 -1.54
N SER A 129 -18.47 2.82 -2.33
CA SER A 129 -17.22 2.27 -1.81
C SER A 129 -16.33 3.36 -1.21
N HIS A 130 -15.49 2.95 -0.26
CA HIS A 130 -14.40 3.78 0.23
C HIS A 130 -13.20 3.66 -0.72
N CYS A 131 -12.76 4.80 -1.24
CA CYS A 131 -11.70 4.86 -2.24
C CYS A 131 -10.49 5.64 -1.71
N LEU A 132 -9.30 5.12 -1.93
CA LEU A 132 -8.06 5.82 -1.67
C LEU A 132 -7.10 5.68 -2.86
N ALA A 133 -6.24 6.67 -3.06
CA ALA A 133 -5.20 6.65 -4.08
C ALA A 133 -3.82 6.91 -3.46
N PHE A 134 -2.82 6.16 -3.95
CA PHE A 134 -1.42 6.48 -3.73
C PHE A 134 -0.88 7.21 -4.97
N THR A 135 -0.22 8.33 -4.77
CA THR A 135 0.34 9.14 -5.85
C THR A 135 1.60 9.85 -5.39
N ASN A 136 2.46 10.19 -6.33
CA ASN A 136 3.56 11.13 -6.09
C ASN A 136 3.09 12.60 -6.07
N GLY A 137 1.85 12.87 -6.45
CA GLY A 137 1.19 14.16 -6.41
C GLY A 137 1.59 15.14 -7.52
N THR A 138 2.55 14.80 -8.38
CA THR A 138 3.06 15.73 -9.40
C THR A 138 2.06 16.05 -10.51
N LEU A 139 1.03 15.23 -10.67
CA LEU A 139 -0.03 15.36 -11.67
C LEU A 139 -1.36 15.82 -11.08
N LEU A 140 -1.39 16.24 -9.83
CA LEU A 140 -2.57 16.83 -9.20
C LEU A 140 -2.71 18.29 -9.65
N VAL A 141 -3.34 18.49 -10.83
CA VAL A 141 -3.71 19.80 -11.34
C VAL A 141 -5.09 20.24 -10.83
N PRO A 142 -5.44 21.54 -10.89
CA PRO A 142 -6.73 22.05 -10.36
C PRO A 142 -7.95 21.25 -10.80
N ASP A 143 -8.10 20.97 -12.09
CA ASP A 143 -9.24 20.21 -12.62
C ASP A 143 -9.36 18.80 -12.02
N THR A 144 -8.23 18.11 -11.87
CA THR A 144 -8.18 16.80 -11.21
C THR A 144 -8.58 16.88 -9.74
N ILE A 145 -8.11 17.92 -9.05
CA ILE A 145 -8.42 18.15 -7.63
C ILE A 145 -9.91 18.45 -7.46
N ASP A 146 -10.48 19.30 -8.30
CA ASP A 146 -11.89 19.68 -8.24
C ASP A 146 -12.81 18.47 -8.46
N GLU A 147 -12.49 17.58 -9.42
CA GLU A 147 -13.25 16.35 -9.63
C GLU A 147 -13.13 15.38 -8.43
N LEU A 148 -11.95 15.26 -7.81
CA LEU A 148 -11.77 14.46 -6.60
C LEU A 148 -12.57 14.98 -5.40
N ILE A 149 -12.66 16.30 -5.23
CA ILE A 149 -13.46 16.93 -4.17
C ILE A 149 -14.96 16.74 -4.48
N LYS A 150 -15.39 17.02 -5.71
CA LYS A 150 -16.77 16.88 -6.17
C LYS A 150 -17.30 15.44 -5.98
N MET A 151 -16.50 14.41 -6.31
CA MET A 151 -16.87 13.02 -6.05
C MET A 151 -16.71 12.59 -4.59
N ARG A 152 -16.26 13.50 -3.71
CA ARG A 152 -15.98 13.23 -2.29
C ARG A 152 -15.04 12.04 -2.12
N PHE A 153 -13.94 12.01 -2.89
CA PHE A 153 -12.94 10.96 -2.81
C PHE A 153 -12.42 10.82 -1.38
N ASP A 154 -12.20 9.61 -0.87
CA ASP A 154 -12.04 9.47 0.58
C ASP A 154 -10.64 9.81 1.09
N GLU A 155 -9.56 9.43 0.38
CA GLU A 155 -8.20 9.67 0.85
C GLU A 155 -7.19 9.74 -0.31
N LEU A 156 -6.35 10.77 -0.29
CA LEU A 156 -5.15 10.88 -1.13
C LEU A 156 -3.92 10.64 -0.27
N ARG A 157 -3.10 9.67 -0.62
CA ARG A 157 -1.80 9.39 0.01
C ARG A 157 -0.68 9.85 -0.90
N ILE A 158 -0.04 10.92 -0.50
CA ILE A 158 1.03 11.56 -1.28
C ILE A 158 2.38 11.09 -0.76
N SER A 159 3.15 10.40 -1.60
CA SER A 159 4.54 10.02 -1.31
C SER A 159 5.44 11.21 -1.58
N ILE A 160 5.89 11.91 -0.52
CA ILE A 160 6.66 13.14 -0.68
C ILE A 160 8.09 13.07 -0.14
N LEU A 161 8.37 12.27 0.89
CA LEU A 161 9.71 11.96 1.44
C LEU A 161 10.59 13.17 1.81
N ALA A 162 10.03 14.36 1.84
CA ALA A 162 10.77 15.62 2.03
C ALA A 162 9.88 16.70 2.65
N GLY A 163 10.50 17.58 3.41
CA GLY A 163 9.91 18.82 3.92
C GLY A 163 10.46 20.07 3.25
N THR A 164 11.54 19.95 2.47
CA THR A 164 12.22 21.05 1.77
C THR A 164 12.45 20.71 0.30
N LYS A 165 12.68 21.73 -0.53
CA LYS A 165 13.00 21.58 -1.96
C LYS A 165 14.27 20.72 -2.15
N GLU A 166 15.30 20.99 -1.39
CA GLU A 166 16.61 20.35 -1.50
C GLU A 166 16.48 18.84 -1.24
N MET A 167 15.75 18.47 -0.18
CA MET A 167 15.52 17.07 0.16
C MET A 167 14.61 16.41 -0.87
N TYR A 168 13.61 17.12 -1.39
CA TYR A 168 12.72 16.59 -2.43
C TYR A 168 13.51 16.23 -3.70
N LEU A 169 14.37 17.12 -4.17
CA LEU A 169 15.19 16.87 -5.36
C LEU A 169 16.20 15.72 -5.14
N ARG A 170 16.72 15.57 -3.92
CA ARG A 170 17.61 14.45 -3.56
C ARG A 170 16.90 13.11 -3.55
N THR A 171 15.64 13.06 -3.09
CA THR A 171 14.88 11.81 -2.93
C THR A 171 14.02 11.44 -4.14
N HIS A 172 13.74 12.39 -5.05
CA HIS A 172 12.89 12.22 -6.22
C HIS A 172 13.66 12.52 -7.51
N SER A 173 14.55 11.62 -7.89
CA SER A 173 15.35 11.76 -9.11
C SER A 173 14.46 11.88 -10.36
N GLY A 174 14.96 12.61 -11.36
CA GLY A 174 14.24 12.85 -12.62
C GLY A 174 13.13 13.88 -12.54
N THR A 175 12.99 14.59 -11.40
CA THR A 175 12.08 15.74 -11.25
C THR A 175 12.76 17.04 -11.63
N GLY A 176 12.01 17.99 -12.21
CA GLY A 176 12.53 19.35 -12.45
C GLY A 176 12.61 20.18 -11.17
N GLU A 177 13.43 21.22 -11.19
CA GLU A 177 13.68 22.10 -10.02
C GLU A 177 12.40 22.70 -9.40
N ASN A 178 11.35 22.89 -10.18
CA ASN A 178 10.08 23.46 -9.73
C ASN A 178 9.08 22.40 -9.24
N ALA A 179 9.45 21.12 -9.25
CA ALA A 179 8.50 20.03 -8.92
C ALA A 179 7.98 20.14 -7.48
N PHE A 180 8.84 20.42 -6.51
CA PHE A 180 8.42 20.61 -5.12
C PHE A 180 7.48 21.80 -4.94
N SER A 181 7.76 22.93 -5.60
CA SER A 181 6.89 24.12 -5.54
C SER A 181 5.52 23.87 -6.18
N LYS A 182 5.48 23.18 -7.32
CA LYS A 182 4.23 22.78 -7.96
C LYS A 182 3.42 21.86 -7.05
N LEU A 183 4.04 20.82 -6.50
CA LEU A 183 3.38 19.90 -5.56
C LEU A 183 2.84 20.66 -4.34
N LYS A 184 3.65 21.54 -3.72
CA LYS A 184 3.22 22.38 -2.60
C LYS A 184 1.95 23.18 -2.95
N ASN A 185 1.93 23.82 -4.11
CA ASN A 185 0.78 24.60 -4.56
C ASN A 185 -0.47 23.70 -4.78
N SER A 186 -0.33 22.52 -5.36
CA SER A 186 -1.43 21.55 -5.49
C SER A 186 -2.00 21.14 -4.13
N LEU A 187 -1.13 20.89 -3.13
CA LEU A 187 -1.57 20.52 -1.78
C LEU A 187 -2.29 21.68 -1.06
N LEU A 188 -1.82 22.92 -1.23
CA LEU A 188 -2.51 24.11 -0.72
C LEU A 188 -3.86 24.28 -1.41
N TYR A 189 -3.93 24.11 -2.72
CA TYR A 189 -5.19 24.18 -3.47
C TYR A 189 -6.22 23.15 -2.99
N ILE A 190 -5.81 21.92 -2.67
CA ILE A 190 -6.69 20.92 -2.04
C ILE A 190 -7.27 21.48 -0.72
N SER A 191 -6.42 22.07 0.12
CA SER A 191 -6.84 22.60 1.41
C SER A 191 -7.80 23.79 1.30
N GLU A 192 -7.51 24.71 0.37
CA GLU A 192 -8.36 25.86 0.05
C GLU A 192 -9.73 25.41 -0.46
N LYS A 193 -9.77 24.49 -1.42
CA LYS A 193 -11.01 23.97 -1.98
C LYS A 193 -11.84 23.18 -0.96
N LYS A 194 -11.21 22.38 -0.11
CA LYS A 194 -11.90 21.72 1.00
C LYS A 194 -12.57 22.73 1.93
N ALA A 195 -11.89 23.83 2.24
CA ALA A 195 -12.45 24.90 3.07
C ALA A 195 -13.60 25.65 2.37
N GLU A 196 -13.44 26.01 1.10
CA GLU A 196 -14.44 26.67 0.26
C GLU A 196 -15.75 25.87 0.20
N PHE A 197 -15.65 24.57 -0.08
CA PHE A 197 -16.81 23.67 -0.20
C PHE A 197 -17.28 23.10 1.15
N LYS A 198 -16.64 23.47 2.26
CA LYS A 198 -16.91 22.93 3.62
C LYS A 198 -16.85 21.39 3.65
N GLU A 199 -15.92 20.82 2.88
CA GLU A 199 -15.71 19.38 2.75
C GLU A 199 -14.50 18.94 3.56
N ASN A 200 -14.59 17.73 4.12
CA ASN A 200 -13.45 17.10 4.80
C ASN A 200 -12.75 16.02 3.95
N LYS A 201 -13.16 15.91 2.68
CA LYS A 201 -12.64 14.95 1.72
C LYS A 201 -12.11 15.66 0.47
N PRO A 202 -11.08 15.09 -0.13
CA PRO A 202 -10.31 13.90 0.29
C PRO A 202 -9.48 14.17 1.55
N ARG A 203 -9.33 13.15 2.43
CA ARG A 203 -8.32 13.21 3.49
C ARG A 203 -6.94 13.30 2.85
N LEU A 204 -6.17 14.30 3.21
CA LEU A 204 -4.80 14.48 2.73
C LEU A 204 -3.84 13.76 3.68
N THR A 205 -3.24 12.68 3.22
CA THR A 205 -2.24 11.90 3.98
C THR A 205 -0.88 12.02 3.30
N LEU A 206 0.11 12.56 3.99
CA LEU A 206 1.48 12.59 3.50
C LEU A 206 2.27 11.39 4.00
N VAL A 207 3.01 10.76 3.10
CA VAL A 207 3.80 9.55 3.39
C VAL A 207 5.29 9.86 3.29
N TYR A 208 6.04 9.46 4.32
CA TYR A 208 7.48 9.63 4.41
C TYR A 208 8.15 8.28 4.67
N VAL A 209 8.92 7.80 3.72
CA VAL A 209 9.78 6.64 3.90
C VAL A 209 11.10 7.12 4.48
N VAL A 210 11.40 6.73 5.72
CA VAL A 210 12.63 7.13 6.41
C VAL A 210 13.78 6.26 5.92
N MET A 211 14.84 6.90 5.45
CA MET A 211 16.03 6.26 4.90
C MET A 211 17.27 7.13 5.14
N LYS A 212 18.45 6.60 4.85
CA LYS A 212 19.74 7.27 5.01
C LYS A 212 19.78 8.68 4.39
N GLU A 213 19.11 8.86 3.25
CA GLU A 213 19.15 10.11 2.49
C GLU A 213 18.23 11.22 3.02
N ASN A 214 17.36 10.90 4.02
CA ASN A 214 16.39 11.88 4.52
C ASN A 214 16.10 11.80 6.03
N TYR A 215 16.83 10.98 6.80
CA TYR A 215 16.56 10.76 8.23
C TYR A 215 16.60 12.03 9.07
N ASP A 216 17.33 13.03 8.64
CA ASP A 216 17.51 14.33 9.30
C ASP A 216 16.38 15.34 9.02
N GLY A 217 15.57 15.11 7.97
CA GLY A 217 14.50 16.01 7.53
C GLY A 217 13.10 15.74 8.12
N ILE A 218 12.99 14.88 9.12
CA ILE A 218 11.68 14.45 9.66
C ILE A 218 10.90 15.61 10.28
N LEU A 219 11.58 16.52 10.96
CA LEU A 219 10.94 17.71 11.56
C LEU A 219 10.48 18.70 10.50
N ASP A 220 11.26 18.93 9.46
CA ASP A 220 10.90 19.82 8.37
C ASP A 220 9.71 19.25 7.57
N PHE A 221 9.67 17.93 7.38
CA PHE A 221 8.50 17.27 6.83
C PHE A 221 7.24 17.45 7.70
N ALA A 222 7.36 17.36 9.03
CA ALA A 222 6.22 17.61 9.93
C ALA A 222 5.72 19.06 9.85
N LYS A 223 6.65 20.03 9.77
CA LYS A 223 6.32 21.45 9.55
C LYS A 223 5.66 21.68 8.19
N PHE A 224 6.19 21.03 7.15
CA PHE A 224 5.58 21.08 5.81
C PHE A 224 4.17 20.49 5.82
N ALA A 225 3.95 19.35 6.48
CA ALA A 225 2.61 18.74 6.61
C ALA A 225 1.62 19.69 7.29
N ALA A 226 2.04 20.39 8.34
CA ALA A 226 1.22 21.41 8.99
C ALA A 226 0.96 22.61 8.08
N PHE A 227 1.95 23.05 7.32
CA PHE A 227 1.82 24.18 6.41
C PHE A 227 0.80 23.94 5.30
N VAL A 228 0.73 22.70 4.76
CA VAL A 228 -0.24 22.33 3.72
C VAL A 228 -1.56 21.78 4.28
N ASN A 229 -1.80 21.91 5.58
CA ASN A 229 -2.99 21.42 6.28
C ASN A 229 -3.27 19.92 6.03
N ALA A 230 -2.22 19.10 6.12
CA ALA A 230 -2.39 17.66 6.00
C ALA A 230 -3.22 17.10 7.16
N ASP A 231 -4.16 16.20 6.87
CA ASP A 231 -4.98 15.54 7.89
C ASP A 231 -4.19 14.44 8.63
N ARG A 232 -3.21 13.85 7.95
CA ARG A 232 -2.41 12.73 8.47
C ARG A 232 -1.00 12.72 7.90
N VAL A 233 -0.07 12.21 8.69
CA VAL A 233 1.24 11.77 8.23
C VAL A 233 1.47 10.30 8.54
N ILE A 234 2.14 9.59 7.63
CA ILE A 234 2.54 8.19 7.80
C ILE A 234 4.06 8.11 7.60
N PHE A 235 4.74 7.61 8.61
CA PHE A 235 6.16 7.28 8.51
C PHE A 235 6.28 5.76 8.26
N ASN A 236 7.10 5.39 7.29
CA ASN A 236 7.45 4.00 7.03
C ASN A 236 8.99 3.86 7.08
N PRO A 237 9.53 2.77 7.64
CA PRO A 237 10.93 2.45 7.40
C PRO A 237 11.10 2.10 5.93
N ILE A 238 12.31 2.29 5.39
CA ILE A 238 12.65 1.66 4.14
C ILE A 238 12.58 0.14 4.33
N ASP A 239 11.98 -0.53 3.38
CA ASP A 239 11.78 -1.98 3.45
C ASP A 239 13.02 -2.69 2.89
N GLU A 240 13.63 -3.57 3.70
CA GLU A 240 14.67 -4.49 3.23
C GLU A 240 14.04 -5.57 2.36
N VAL A 241 13.85 -5.29 1.11
CA VAL A 241 13.31 -6.29 0.22
C VAL A 241 14.41 -6.83 -0.69
N GLY A 242 15.05 -7.88 -0.21
CA GLY A 242 15.99 -8.68 -1.02
C GLY A 242 17.18 -7.88 -1.60
N ASP A 243 18.02 -8.54 -2.34
CA ASP A 243 19.25 -8.00 -2.97
C ASP A 243 18.99 -7.03 -4.16
N VAL A 244 18.16 -6.01 -3.96
CA VAL A 244 17.72 -5.10 -5.06
C VAL A 244 18.50 -3.78 -5.12
N GLY A 245 19.67 -3.69 -4.49
CA GLY A 245 20.47 -2.46 -4.52
C GLY A 245 20.03 -1.34 -3.58
N LEU A 246 18.94 -1.53 -2.82
CA LEU A 246 18.43 -0.53 -1.88
C LEU A 246 19.06 -0.63 -0.48
N ALA A 247 19.90 -1.61 -0.23
CA ALA A 247 20.59 -1.79 1.06
C ALA A 247 21.42 -0.54 1.46
N ASN A 248 21.93 0.18 0.49
CA ASN A 248 22.68 1.43 0.72
C ASN A 248 21.84 2.58 1.28
N LEU A 249 20.50 2.46 1.27
CA LEU A 249 19.57 3.43 1.82
C LEU A 249 19.16 3.12 3.26
N LEU A 250 19.59 2.00 3.82
CA LEU A 250 19.30 1.62 5.19
C LEU A 250 20.00 2.58 6.17
N LEU A 251 19.35 2.78 7.32
CA LEU A 251 19.90 3.60 8.40
C LEU A 251 20.99 2.84 9.15
N SER A 252 22.05 3.55 9.53
CA SER A 252 22.99 3.06 10.54
C SER A 252 22.35 3.10 11.95
N GLU A 253 22.94 2.42 12.92
CA GLU A 253 22.49 2.44 14.33
C GLU A 253 22.47 3.88 14.87
N GLU A 254 23.48 4.68 14.57
CA GLU A 254 23.54 6.09 14.97
C GLU A 254 22.39 6.91 14.38
N GLN A 255 22.06 6.68 13.11
CA GLN A 255 20.95 7.34 12.45
C GLN A 255 19.60 6.89 13.03
N ILE A 256 19.45 5.62 13.37
CA ILE A 256 18.27 5.10 14.06
C ILE A 256 18.08 5.80 15.42
N ASP A 257 19.15 5.97 16.20
CA ASP A 257 19.07 6.67 17.48
C ASP A 257 18.76 8.16 17.32
N TYR A 258 19.29 8.80 16.29
CA TYR A 258 18.92 10.17 15.94
C TYR A 258 17.43 10.29 15.61
N VAL A 259 16.91 9.41 14.74
CA VAL A 259 15.51 9.35 14.35
C VAL A 259 14.59 9.13 15.56
N ARG A 260 14.94 8.23 16.47
CA ARG A 260 14.20 7.98 17.71
C ARG A 260 14.06 9.26 18.55
N LYS A 261 15.14 10.03 18.72
CA LYS A 261 15.14 11.29 19.46
C LYS A 261 14.28 12.36 18.75
N GLN A 262 14.39 12.45 17.42
CA GLN A 262 13.59 13.41 16.64
C GLN A 262 12.09 13.08 16.70
N PHE A 263 11.70 11.83 16.65
CA PHE A 263 10.30 11.44 16.70
C PHE A 263 9.57 11.84 17.97
N VAL A 264 10.24 11.99 19.08
CA VAL A 264 9.63 12.55 20.31
C VAL A 264 9.15 13.98 20.06
N LYS A 265 10.02 14.82 19.50
CA LYS A 265 9.72 16.22 19.17
C LYS A 265 8.66 16.35 18.07
N VAL A 266 8.81 15.54 17.03
CA VAL A 266 7.88 15.52 15.87
C VAL A 266 6.49 15.10 16.30
N ARG A 267 6.36 14.10 17.17
CA ARG A 267 5.06 13.68 17.69
C ARG A 267 4.38 14.82 18.45
N GLN A 268 5.07 15.45 19.38
CA GLN A 268 4.54 16.60 20.12
C GLN A 268 4.08 17.72 19.18
N TYR A 269 4.91 18.06 18.19
CA TYR A 269 4.56 19.08 17.19
C TYR A 269 3.30 18.72 16.41
N LEU A 270 3.20 17.49 15.87
CA LEU A 270 2.04 17.03 15.11
C LEU A 270 0.76 16.99 15.97
N GLU A 271 0.87 16.61 17.23
CA GLU A 271 -0.24 16.62 18.21
C GLU A 271 -0.77 18.04 18.43
N THR A 272 0.11 19.06 18.56
CA THR A 272 -0.32 20.47 18.67
C THR A 272 -1.02 20.99 17.42
N LYS A 273 -0.79 20.35 16.27
CA LYS A 273 -1.42 20.69 14.99
C LYS A 273 -2.64 19.81 14.65
N ASN A 274 -3.03 18.90 15.54
CA ASN A 274 -4.10 17.93 15.33
C ASN A 274 -3.87 17.03 14.09
N ILE A 275 -2.61 16.76 13.73
CA ILE A 275 -2.25 15.89 12.60
C ILE A 275 -2.09 14.46 13.11
N VAL A 276 -2.93 13.55 12.59
CA VAL A 276 -2.87 12.12 12.92
C VAL A 276 -1.54 11.54 12.43
N ASN A 277 -0.89 10.72 13.25
CA ASN A 277 0.39 10.12 12.89
C ASN A 277 0.54 8.67 13.40
N ASN A 278 1.54 7.96 12.90
CA ASN A 278 1.84 6.59 13.30
C ASN A 278 3.21 6.45 14.02
N ILE A 279 3.73 7.51 14.62
CA ILE A 279 5.08 7.51 15.20
C ILE A 279 5.26 6.43 16.25
N ASN A 280 4.28 6.23 17.13
CA ASN A 280 4.38 5.19 18.16
C ASN A 280 4.52 3.78 17.56
N PHE A 281 3.87 3.52 16.44
CA PHE A 281 4.00 2.26 15.71
C PHE A 281 5.39 2.15 15.05
N PHE A 282 5.83 3.20 14.37
CA PHE A 282 7.13 3.27 13.72
C PHE A 282 8.29 3.04 14.72
N LEU A 283 8.24 3.68 15.89
CA LEU A 283 9.24 3.50 16.94
C LEU A 283 9.32 2.06 17.45
N ARG A 284 8.20 1.31 17.46
CA ARG A 284 8.21 -0.11 17.83
C ARG A 284 8.90 -0.98 16.77
N VAL A 285 8.71 -0.68 15.51
CA VAL A 285 9.42 -1.34 14.40
C VAL A 285 10.92 -1.16 14.55
N PHE A 286 11.39 0.06 14.80
CA PHE A 286 12.81 0.36 14.98
C PHE A 286 13.44 -0.22 16.25
N ARG A 287 12.65 -0.57 17.25
CA ARG A 287 13.14 -1.25 18.44
C ARG A 287 13.28 -2.76 18.27
N GLY A 288 13.07 -3.29 17.08
CA GLY A 288 13.03 -4.73 16.84
C GLY A 288 11.88 -5.44 17.56
N GLN A 289 10.92 -4.68 18.14
CA GLN A 289 9.79 -5.22 18.88
C GLN A 289 8.71 -5.85 18.00
N LEU A 290 8.92 -5.81 16.68
CA LEU A 290 8.05 -6.41 15.66
C LEU A 290 8.90 -7.30 14.75
N ASP A 291 9.16 -8.51 15.18
CA ASP A 291 9.72 -9.53 14.30
C ASP A 291 8.60 -10.14 13.44
N THR A 292 8.48 -9.62 12.22
CA THR A 292 7.49 -10.13 11.26
C THR A 292 7.89 -11.49 10.68
N LYS A 293 9.19 -11.87 10.78
CA LYS A 293 9.68 -13.15 10.27
C LYS A 293 9.18 -14.32 11.12
N SER A 294 9.05 -14.13 12.44
CA SER A 294 8.53 -15.16 13.35
C SER A 294 7.00 -15.17 13.45
N LEU A 295 6.30 -14.12 13.03
CA LEU A 295 4.86 -14.00 13.19
C LEU A 295 4.08 -15.20 12.64
N TYR A 296 4.42 -15.63 11.43
CA TYR A 296 3.72 -16.73 10.76
C TYR A 296 4.13 -18.12 11.24
N SER A 297 5.05 -18.23 12.19
CA SER A 297 5.22 -19.45 12.99
C SER A 297 4.16 -19.57 14.09
N ILE A 298 3.49 -18.46 14.44
CA ILE A 298 2.51 -18.37 15.53
C ILE A 298 1.08 -18.29 15.02
N ILE A 299 0.79 -17.39 14.07
CA ILE A 299 -0.56 -17.13 13.57
C ILE A 299 -0.74 -17.50 12.09
N PRO A 300 -1.95 -17.87 11.67
CA PRO A 300 -2.31 -18.04 10.27
C PRO A 300 -2.28 -16.72 9.48
N CYS A 301 -2.25 -16.84 8.15
CA CYS A 301 -2.52 -15.71 7.26
C CYS A 301 -4.00 -15.74 6.83
N TYR A 302 -4.70 -14.62 7.03
CA TYR A 302 -6.12 -14.47 6.67
C TYR A 302 -6.33 -13.62 5.41
N TYR A 303 -5.24 -13.18 4.78
CA TYR A 303 -5.30 -12.17 3.73
C TYR A 303 -6.05 -12.62 2.48
N GLY A 304 -6.08 -13.93 2.20
CA GLY A 304 -6.81 -14.51 1.08
C GLY A 304 -8.34 -14.36 1.09
N TRP A 305 -8.93 -13.86 2.18
CA TRP A 305 -10.35 -13.50 2.27
C TRP A 305 -10.58 -11.99 2.31
N LEU A 306 -9.54 -11.23 2.60
CA LEU A 306 -9.67 -9.81 2.91
C LEU A 306 -9.25 -8.91 1.74
N SER A 307 -8.34 -9.36 0.89
CA SER A 307 -7.77 -8.49 -0.13
C SER A 307 -7.37 -9.25 -1.39
N THR A 308 -7.32 -8.52 -2.48
CA THR A 308 -6.73 -8.93 -3.75
C THR A 308 -6.07 -7.74 -4.43
N ILE A 309 -5.14 -8.02 -5.34
CA ILE A 309 -4.44 -7.03 -6.17
C ILE A 309 -4.64 -7.43 -7.62
N VAL A 310 -4.95 -6.46 -8.45
CA VAL A 310 -5.02 -6.63 -9.91
C VAL A 310 -3.98 -5.72 -10.54
N GLU A 311 -3.14 -6.30 -11.39
CA GLU A 311 -2.09 -5.59 -12.11
C GLU A 311 -2.52 -5.19 -13.54
N PRO A 312 -1.79 -4.29 -14.22
CA PRO A 312 -2.19 -3.78 -15.53
C PRO A 312 -2.29 -4.84 -16.62
N ASP A 313 -1.57 -5.95 -16.48
CA ASP A 313 -1.61 -7.12 -17.37
C ASP A 313 -2.78 -8.08 -17.07
N GLY A 314 -3.68 -7.70 -16.17
CA GLY A 314 -4.83 -8.49 -15.75
C GLY A 314 -4.55 -9.55 -14.69
N ASN A 315 -3.31 -9.76 -14.31
CA ASN A 315 -2.95 -10.74 -13.30
C ASN A 315 -3.50 -10.40 -11.92
N VAL A 316 -4.03 -11.42 -11.24
CA VAL A 316 -4.68 -11.31 -9.93
C VAL A 316 -3.82 -11.97 -8.87
N TYR A 317 -3.41 -11.20 -7.88
CA TYR A 317 -2.58 -11.67 -6.77
C TYR A 317 -3.31 -11.60 -5.44
N PRO A 318 -3.11 -12.56 -4.52
CA PRO A 318 -3.74 -12.51 -3.20
C PRO A 318 -3.11 -11.47 -2.28
N CYS A 319 -1.86 -11.06 -2.55
CA CYS A 319 -1.06 -10.17 -1.70
C CYS A 319 0.09 -9.55 -2.51
N CYS A 320 0.53 -8.35 -2.15
CA CYS A 320 1.69 -7.69 -2.78
C CYS A 320 3.03 -8.44 -2.58
N ARG A 321 3.09 -9.41 -1.68
CA ARG A 321 4.25 -10.27 -1.46
C ARG A 321 4.16 -11.61 -2.19
N CYS A 322 3.11 -11.82 -2.97
CA CYS A 322 2.98 -12.99 -3.83
C CYS A 322 3.35 -12.61 -5.26
N TYR A 323 4.15 -13.45 -5.89
CA TYR A 323 4.65 -13.27 -7.26
C TYR A 323 4.05 -14.30 -8.23
N LYS A 324 3.25 -15.26 -7.72
CA LYS A 324 2.48 -16.20 -8.54
C LYS A 324 1.03 -15.72 -8.60
N PRO A 325 0.51 -15.39 -9.79
CA PRO A 325 -0.87 -14.99 -9.95
C PRO A 325 -1.81 -16.17 -9.69
N LEU A 326 -3.00 -15.88 -9.21
CA LEU A 326 -4.07 -16.86 -8.96
C LEU A 326 -5.14 -16.84 -10.05
N GLY A 327 -4.95 -16.09 -11.10
CA GLY A 327 -5.78 -15.97 -12.29
C GLY A 327 -5.49 -14.68 -13.03
N ASN A 328 -6.17 -14.49 -14.18
CA ASN A 328 -6.06 -13.31 -15.00
C ASN A 328 -7.46 -12.85 -15.42
N ILE A 329 -7.80 -11.56 -15.16
CA ILE A 329 -9.14 -11.01 -15.49
C ILE A 329 -9.38 -10.81 -16.98
N TYR A 330 -8.34 -10.92 -17.81
CA TYR A 330 -8.49 -10.89 -19.27
C TYR A 330 -8.88 -12.26 -19.82
N GLU A 331 -8.69 -13.34 -19.03
CA GLU A 331 -8.98 -14.72 -19.40
C GLU A 331 -10.27 -15.26 -18.76
N SER A 332 -10.58 -14.81 -17.54
CA SER A 332 -11.70 -15.31 -16.75
C SER A 332 -12.38 -14.22 -15.94
N SER A 333 -13.65 -14.42 -15.58
CA SER A 333 -14.34 -13.48 -14.69
C SER A 333 -13.66 -13.40 -13.32
N PHE A 334 -13.70 -12.24 -12.68
CA PHE A 334 -13.15 -12.11 -11.33
C PHE A 334 -13.86 -13.02 -10.32
N ARG A 335 -15.15 -13.25 -10.50
CA ARG A 335 -15.92 -14.19 -9.69
C ARG A 335 -15.32 -15.60 -9.75
N ASP A 336 -15.01 -16.09 -10.95
CA ASP A 336 -14.48 -17.44 -11.16
C ASP A 336 -13.07 -17.56 -10.59
N ILE A 337 -12.24 -16.54 -10.76
CA ILE A 337 -10.92 -16.47 -10.15
C ILE A 337 -11.03 -16.51 -8.62
N TRP A 338 -11.84 -15.62 -8.03
CA TRP A 338 -11.95 -15.46 -6.57
C TRP A 338 -12.50 -16.70 -5.85
N HIS A 339 -13.44 -17.39 -6.48
CA HIS A 339 -14.03 -18.63 -5.96
C HIS A 339 -13.35 -19.88 -6.51
N GLY A 340 -12.39 -19.74 -7.41
CA GLY A 340 -11.73 -20.84 -8.10
C GLY A 340 -10.76 -21.64 -7.23
N ASN A 341 -10.23 -22.71 -7.85
CA ASN A 341 -9.38 -23.67 -7.16
C ASN A 341 -8.07 -23.06 -6.66
N LEU A 342 -7.43 -22.14 -7.41
CA LEU A 342 -6.16 -21.53 -7.01
C LEU A 342 -6.32 -20.68 -5.75
N TYR A 343 -7.38 -19.86 -5.65
CA TYR A 343 -7.70 -19.11 -4.43
C TYR A 343 -8.08 -20.01 -3.28
N THR A 344 -8.85 -21.08 -3.54
CA THR A 344 -9.25 -22.07 -2.53
C THR A 344 -8.00 -22.75 -1.94
N GLN A 345 -7.05 -23.14 -2.79
CA GLN A 345 -5.80 -23.75 -2.34
C GLN A 345 -4.91 -22.74 -1.59
N PHE A 346 -4.81 -21.51 -2.09
CA PHE A 346 -4.10 -20.43 -1.39
C PHE A 346 -4.65 -20.23 0.03
N ARG A 347 -5.99 -20.13 0.19
CA ARG A 347 -6.65 -19.98 1.49
C ARG A 347 -6.33 -21.12 2.45
N LYS A 348 -6.40 -22.37 1.96
CA LYS A 348 -6.03 -23.57 2.76
C LYS A 348 -4.57 -23.50 3.23
N ASN A 349 -3.65 -23.11 2.36
CA ASN A 349 -2.23 -23.00 2.69
C ASN A 349 -1.97 -21.83 3.65
N ALA A 350 -2.67 -20.69 3.46
CA ALA A 350 -2.57 -19.52 4.31
C ALA A 350 -3.00 -19.80 5.76
N LEU A 351 -4.05 -20.58 5.99
CA LEU A 351 -4.44 -21.01 7.33
C LEU A 351 -3.47 -21.99 7.99
N LYS A 352 -2.65 -22.66 7.21
CA LYS A 352 -1.67 -23.64 7.71
C LYS A 352 -0.24 -23.10 7.76
N ILE A 353 -0.03 -21.81 7.42
CA ILE A 353 1.31 -21.24 7.30
C ILE A 353 2.14 -21.40 8.57
N ASN A 354 1.52 -21.28 9.73
CA ASN A 354 2.15 -21.49 11.03
C ASN A 354 2.57 -22.97 11.30
N LYS A 355 2.13 -23.91 10.46
CA LYS A 355 2.48 -25.33 10.52
C LYS A 355 3.44 -25.75 9.42
N THR A 356 3.70 -24.90 8.41
CA THR A 356 4.47 -25.19 7.20
C THR A 356 5.69 -24.27 7.05
N LYS A 357 6.51 -24.16 8.10
CA LYS A 357 7.74 -23.35 8.14
C LYS A 357 7.52 -21.87 7.68
N ALA A 358 6.34 -21.33 7.99
CA ALA A 358 5.95 -19.94 7.71
C ALA A 358 6.08 -19.50 6.23
N THR A 359 5.84 -20.40 5.27
CA THR A 359 5.91 -20.08 3.83
C THR A 359 4.66 -20.53 3.08
N ILE A 360 4.26 -19.75 2.08
CA ILE A 360 3.28 -20.12 1.06
C ILE A 360 3.99 -20.11 -0.28
N SER A 361 3.86 -21.19 -1.05
CA SER A 361 4.48 -21.28 -2.39
C SER A 361 4.06 -20.10 -3.27
N GLY A 362 5.03 -19.43 -3.87
CA GLY A 362 4.79 -18.25 -4.70
C GLY A 362 4.64 -16.94 -3.92
N CYS A 363 4.95 -16.91 -2.61
CA CYS A 363 4.88 -15.72 -1.80
C CYS A 363 6.09 -15.56 -0.87
N ASP A 364 6.54 -14.32 -0.66
CA ASP A 364 7.52 -13.97 0.35
C ASP A 364 6.82 -13.50 1.63
N CYS A 365 6.50 -14.47 2.48
CA CYS A 365 5.81 -14.19 3.73
C CYS A 365 6.73 -13.59 4.81
N ASN A 366 8.05 -13.75 4.69
CA ASN A 366 9.02 -13.21 5.65
C ASN A 366 9.11 -11.68 5.62
N SER A 367 8.78 -11.06 4.47
CA SER A 367 8.74 -9.60 4.31
C SER A 367 7.30 -9.07 4.31
N CYS A 368 6.43 -9.59 5.17
CA CYS A 368 5.00 -9.26 5.17
C CYS A 368 4.72 -7.83 5.67
N ASN A 369 3.97 -7.05 4.89
CA ASN A 369 3.50 -5.71 5.26
C ASN A 369 2.08 -5.73 5.86
N HIS A 370 1.43 -6.90 5.89
CA HIS A 370 0.02 -7.04 6.28
C HIS A 370 -0.17 -7.69 7.65
N TYR A 371 0.90 -7.81 8.42
CA TYR A 371 0.89 -8.43 9.75
C TYR A 371 -0.16 -7.81 10.69
N ASN A 372 -0.33 -6.49 10.68
CA ASN A 372 -1.34 -5.81 11.51
C ASN A 372 -2.76 -6.31 11.27
N VAL A 373 -3.11 -6.56 10.00
CA VAL A 373 -4.44 -7.07 9.64
C VAL A 373 -4.59 -8.51 10.14
N ASN A 374 -3.57 -9.34 9.94
CA ASN A 374 -3.58 -10.73 10.37
C ASN A 374 -3.64 -10.85 11.91
N ILE A 375 -2.90 -10.02 12.64
CA ILE A 375 -2.96 -9.95 14.11
C ILE A 375 -4.38 -9.57 14.59
N ARG A 376 -5.00 -8.55 13.98
CA ARG A 376 -6.36 -8.13 14.37
C ARG A 376 -7.39 -9.25 14.16
N VAL A 377 -7.31 -9.95 13.04
CA VAL A 377 -8.20 -11.08 12.76
C VAL A 377 -7.93 -12.24 13.71
N TYR A 378 -6.66 -12.53 13.97
CA TYR A 378 -6.29 -13.56 14.95
C TYR A 378 -6.82 -13.26 16.34
N ASN A 379 -6.65 -12.03 16.83
CA ASN A 379 -7.17 -11.60 18.14
C ASN A 379 -8.69 -11.63 18.21
N PHE A 380 -9.38 -11.37 17.09
CA PHE A 380 -10.83 -11.47 17.02
C PHE A 380 -11.31 -12.92 17.26
N PHE A 381 -10.63 -13.91 16.66
CA PHE A 381 -10.98 -15.32 16.84
C PHE A 381 -10.40 -15.94 18.12
N HIS A 382 -9.36 -15.33 18.70
CA HIS A 382 -8.62 -15.85 19.87
C HIS A 382 -8.42 -14.76 20.93
N PRO A 383 -9.48 -14.24 21.56
CA PRO A 383 -9.39 -13.05 22.41
C PRO A 383 -8.53 -13.27 23.68
N ILE A 384 -8.43 -14.50 24.19
CA ILE A 384 -7.62 -14.85 25.35
C ILE A 384 -6.22 -15.31 24.92
N LYS A 385 -6.14 -16.35 24.10
CA LYS A 385 -4.87 -16.93 23.62
C LYS A 385 -4.08 -15.96 22.71
N GLY A 386 -4.78 -15.08 22.00
CA GLY A 386 -4.14 -14.10 21.14
C GLY A 386 -3.29 -13.10 21.91
N ARG A 387 -3.72 -12.67 23.10
CA ARG A 387 -2.92 -11.80 23.97
C ARG A 387 -1.67 -12.52 24.51
N GLU A 388 -1.80 -13.77 24.94
CA GLU A 388 -0.68 -14.55 25.47
C GLU A 388 0.35 -14.93 24.40
N ALA A 389 -0.09 -15.35 23.21
CA ALA A 389 0.80 -15.71 22.12
C ALA A 389 1.59 -14.51 21.60
N LEU A 390 0.94 -13.34 21.53
CA LEU A 390 1.57 -12.09 21.10
C LEU A 390 2.45 -11.48 22.22
N HIS A 391 2.15 -11.71 23.48
CA HIS A 391 3.02 -11.35 24.62
C HIS A 391 4.31 -12.17 24.64
N LYS A 392 4.22 -13.48 24.37
CA LYS A 392 5.41 -14.36 24.31
C LYS A 392 6.33 -14.06 23.13
N SER A 393 5.81 -13.42 22.07
CA SER A 393 6.59 -13.02 20.89
C SER A 393 7.10 -11.57 20.95
N GLU A 394 6.99 -10.89 22.14
CA GLU A 394 7.29 -9.46 22.30
C GLU A 394 6.51 -8.52 21.35
N ILE A 395 5.52 -9.05 20.63
CA ILE A 395 4.64 -8.25 19.76
C ILE A 395 3.55 -7.63 20.64
N HIS A 396 3.90 -6.68 21.50
CA HIS A 396 2.94 -5.96 22.32
C HIS A 396 1.94 -5.18 21.47
N SER A 397 0.68 -5.45 21.76
CA SER A 397 -0.55 -4.78 21.32
C SER A 397 -0.41 -3.67 20.27
N VAL A 398 -0.67 -4.01 19.03
CA VAL A 398 -0.95 -3.06 17.93
C VAL A 398 -2.42 -2.59 18.04
N THR A 399 -2.87 -2.27 19.25
CA THR A 399 -4.20 -1.67 19.46
C THR A 399 -4.03 -0.19 19.74
N GLY A 400 -3.97 0.56 18.71
CA GLY A 400 -3.93 2.02 18.77
C GLY A 400 -3.96 2.60 17.37
N VAL A 401 -5.08 2.48 16.70
CA VAL A 401 -5.82 3.44 15.87
C VAL A 401 -7.13 2.78 15.45
#